data_a51904f878783b167d33ddf74502d222
#
_entry.id   a51904f878783b167d33ddf74502d222
#
_cell.length_a   1.000
_cell.length_b   1.000
_cell.length_c   1.000
_cell.angle_alpha   90.00
_cell.angle_beta   90.00
_cell.angle_gamma   90.00
#
_symmetry.space_group_name_H-M   'P 1'
#
loop_
_entity.id
_entity.type
_entity.pdbx_description
1 polymer ?
#
loop_
_entity_poly.entity_id
_entity_poly.type
_entity_poly.pdbx_seq_one_letter_code
_entity_poly.pdbx_strand_id
1 'polypeptide(L)'
;MLFYATFISGFDPLVAKLMHRDGMDVVRLMDGAVEFESKTIPTDVPYLNNIFVVLRRLSHTNLNKLAQDVIANQTERIPFKPKNFRVFVSQENELVSLPGSLMHDVVETFTQISRSPFSPRQAEAEFWLLARSEGVSYCLYRLTSVKKHCAKGELRPELATLLCECSDPKDDDIMLDPFAGSGSIPFARSRLKASFHGIFASEINAELAEAIKRKARKIPNGKMQRSFFVRQQDFLANTFQPDYFSAIVTDPPWGIYEPIPHDFYPSVLKEFARLLKPNGRLVMLTAYPDISNMMPPSFKPVSEYHILVSGQKATVFSWRKSP
;
A
#
# COMPACT_ATOMS: atom_id res chain seq x y z
N MET A 1 -19.71 -0.12 -12.77
CA MET A 1 -18.74 -1.02 -13.43
C MET A 1 -18.02 -1.80 -12.36
N LEU A 2 -17.79 -3.10 -12.56
CA LEU A 2 -17.11 -3.98 -11.59
C LEU A 2 -15.60 -3.92 -11.78
N PHE A 3 -14.90 -3.77 -10.67
CA PHE A 3 -13.45 -3.74 -10.59
C PHE A 3 -12.94 -4.82 -9.64
N TYR A 4 -11.71 -5.22 -9.85
CA TYR A 4 -10.94 -6.07 -8.97
C TYR A 4 -9.66 -5.35 -8.59
N ALA A 5 -9.31 -5.35 -7.31
CA ALA A 5 -8.04 -4.78 -6.88
C ALA A 5 -7.32 -5.69 -5.89
N THR A 6 -6.01 -5.54 -5.83
CA THR A 6 -5.17 -6.18 -4.81
C THR A 6 -4.64 -5.15 -3.83
N PHE A 7 -4.44 -5.55 -2.59
CA PHE A 7 -3.86 -4.75 -1.52
C PHE A 7 -2.95 -5.64 -0.63
N ILE A 8 -2.35 -5.06 0.40
CA ILE A 8 -1.49 -5.83 1.33
C ILE A 8 -2.41 -6.64 2.26
N SER A 9 -2.31 -7.98 2.17
CA SER A 9 -3.04 -8.92 3.03
C SER A 9 -2.84 -8.58 4.50
N GLY A 10 -3.90 -8.74 5.30
CA GLY A 10 -3.96 -8.36 6.71
C GLY A 10 -4.56 -6.96 6.98
N PHE A 11 -4.67 -6.09 5.96
CA PHE A 11 -5.32 -4.78 6.10
C PHE A 11 -6.80 -4.77 5.66
N ASP A 12 -7.43 -5.93 5.54
CA ASP A 12 -8.77 -6.08 4.99
C ASP A 12 -9.81 -5.13 5.61
N PRO A 13 -9.94 -5.00 6.96
CA PRO A 13 -10.90 -4.10 7.56
C PRO A 13 -10.61 -2.62 7.28
N LEU A 14 -9.34 -2.24 7.25
CA LEU A 14 -8.93 -0.87 6.97
C LEU A 14 -9.23 -0.52 5.52
N VAL A 15 -8.86 -1.40 4.57
CA VAL A 15 -9.10 -1.19 3.14
C VAL A 15 -10.58 -1.06 2.86
N ALA A 16 -11.44 -1.92 3.42
CA ALA A 16 -12.89 -1.81 3.28
C ALA A 16 -13.42 -0.45 3.77
N LYS A 17 -12.95 0.02 4.93
CA LYS A 17 -13.31 1.34 5.49
C LYS A 17 -12.87 2.47 4.55
N LEU A 18 -11.63 2.41 4.02
CA LEU A 18 -11.09 3.44 3.13
C LEU A 18 -11.84 3.48 1.81
N MET A 19 -12.17 2.33 1.23
CA MET A 19 -12.95 2.25 -0.01
C MET A 19 -14.33 2.85 0.15
N HIS A 20 -15.03 2.54 1.25
CA HIS A 20 -16.32 3.16 1.56
C HIS A 20 -16.19 4.69 1.70
N ARG A 21 -15.18 5.19 2.45
CA ARG A 21 -14.88 6.63 2.56
C ARG A 21 -14.68 7.29 1.19
N ASP A 22 -14.02 6.58 0.27
CA ASP A 22 -13.70 7.08 -1.07
C ASP A 22 -14.81 6.85 -2.10
N GLY A 23 -16.01 6.38 -1.66
CA GLY A 23 -17.19 6.22 -2.50
C GLY A 23 -17.15 5.02 -3.44
N MET A 24 -16.41 3.97 -3.06
CA MET A 24 -16.35 2.70 -3.76
C MET A 24 -17.19 1.65 -3.02
N ASP A 25 -18.09 0.99 -3.73
CA ASP A 25 -19.02 0.00 -3.16
C ASP A 25 -18.35 -1.38 -3.16
N VAL A 26 -17.91 -1.85 -1.99
CA VAL A 26 -17.28 -3.17 -1.84
C VAL A 26 -18.33 -4.27 -2.06
N VAL A 27 -18.12 -5.08 -3.09
CA VAL A 27 -18.98 -6.23 -3.41
C VAL A 27 -18.51 -7.48 -2.68
N ARG A 28 -17.21 -7.72 -2.66
CA ARG A 28 -16.60 -8.89 -2.00
C ARG A 28 -15.19 -8.58 -1.53
N LEU A 29 -14.92 -8.85 -0.26
CA LEU A 29 -13.59 -8.77 0.32
C LEU A 29 -12.99 -10.18 0.38
N MET A 30 -11.72 -10.30 -0.01
CA MET A 30 -10.95 -11.55 -0.04
C MET A 30 -9.57 -11.25 0.55
N ASP A 31 -8.82 -12.28 0.94
CA ASP A 31 -7.47 -12.07 1.47
C ASP A 31 -6.56 -11.35 0.44
N GLY A 32 -6.16 -10.14 0.77
CA GLY A 32 -5.33 -9.28 -0.07
C GLY A 32 -5.96 -8.84 -1.40
N ALA A 33 -7.28 -9.00 -1.57
CA ALA A 33 -8.00 -8.60 -2.77
C ALA A 33 -9.44 -8.15 -2.48
N VAL A 34 -10.00 -7.38 -3.42
CA VAL A 34 -11.37 -6.86 -3.30
C VAL A 34 -12.04 -6.74 -4.66
N GLU A 35 -13.30 -7.19 -4.75
CA GLU A 35 -14.23 -6.80 -5.81
C GLU A 35 -15.02 -5.58 -5.35
N PHE A 36 -15.17 -4.60 -6.21
CA PHE A 36 -15.92 -3.39 -5.89
C PHE A 36 -16.56 -2.76 -7.12
N GLU A 37 -17.61 -2.00 -6.90
CA GLU A 37 -18.22 -1.18 -7.93
C GLU A 37 -17.82 0.28 -7.77
N SER A 38 -17.64 0.96 -8.90
CA SER A 38 -17.43 2.41 -8.94
C SER A 38 -18.09 3.01 -10.17
N LYS A 39 -18.61 4.24 -10.01
CA LYS A 39 -19.20 5.03 -11.09
C LYS A 39 -18.13 5.60 -12.03
N THR A 40 -16.92 5.81 -11.53
CA THR A 40 -15.78 6.32 -12.27
C THR A 40 -14.66 5.29 -12.29
N ILE A 41 -13.78 5.38 -13.28
CA ILE A 41 -12.59 4.52 -13.36
C ILE A 41 -11.61 4.95 -12.26
N PRO A 42 -11.28 4.07 -11.29
CA PRO A 42 -10.34 4.40 -10.21
C PRO A 42 -8.90 4.35 -10.75
N THR A 43 -8.28 5.49 -10.95
CA THR A 43 -6.92 5.58 -11.53
C THR A 43 -5.82 5.84 -10.50
N ASP A 44 -6.17 6.39 -9.34
CA ASP A 44 -5.21 6.74 -8.29
C ASP A 44 -5.80 6.44 -6.90
N VAL A 45 -5.62 5.20 -6.47
CA VAL A 45 -6.01 4.73 -5.13
C VAL A 45 -4.75 4.27 -4.41
N PRO A 46 -4.12 5.14 -3.60
CA PRO A 46 -2.73 4.96 -3.16
C PRO A 46 -2.52 3.80 -2.17
N TYR A 47 -3.58 3.25 -1.56
CA TYR A 47 -3.53 2.08 -0.68
C TYR A 47 -3.80 0.75 -1.39
N LEU A 48 -4.10 0.77 -2.72
CA LEU A 48 -4.26 -0.44 -3.54
C LEU A 48 -2.98 -0.75 -4.33
N ASN A 49 -2.64 -2.04 -4.44
CA ASN A 49 -1.46 -2.47 -5.19
C ASN A 49 -1.71 -2.42 -6.70
N ASN A 50 -2.79 -3.08 -7.14
CA ASN A 50 -3.18 -3.15 -8.55
C ASN A 50 -4.69 -2.98 -8.65
N ILE A 51 -5.14 -2.37 -9.75
CA ILE A 51 -6.55 -2.20 -10.05
C ILE A 51 -6.80 -2.73 -11.46
N PHE A 52 -7.88 -3.47 -11.60
CA PHE A 52 -8.29 -4.11 -12.85
C PHE A 52 -9.78 -3.85 -13.12
N VAL A 53 -10.14 -3.72 -14.40
CA VAL A 53 -11.53 -3.88 -14.81
C VAL A 53 -11.84 -5.36 -14.89
N VAL A 54 -12.98 -5.78 -14.35
CA VAL A 54 -13.48 -7.15 -14.50
C VAL A 54 -14.21 -7.27 -15.84
N LEU A 55 -13.62 -8.00 -16.77
CA LEU A 55 -14.23 -8.27 -18.08
C LEU A 55 -15.16 -9.48 -18.00
N ARG A 56 -14.80 -10.48 -17.19
CA ARG A 56 -15.60 -11.67 -16.94
C ARG A 56 -15.34 -12.20 -15.53
N ARG A 57 -16.38 -12.73 -14.91
CA ARG A 57 -16.32 -13.37 -13.59
C ARG A 57 -17.11 -14.68 -13.63
N LEU A 58 -16.51 -15.77 -13.17
CA LEU A 58 -17.15 -17.08 -13.07
C LEU A 58 -17.02 -17.64 -11.65
N SER A 59 -18.05 -18.35 -11.19
CA SER A 59 -18.12 -18.95 -9.85
C SER A 59 -17.46 -20.35 -9.83
N HIS A 60 -16.23 -20.45 -10.33
CA HIS A 60 -15.38 -21.64 -10.28
C HIS A 60 -13.91 -21.27 -10.50
N THR A 61 -12.99 -22.19 -10.23
CA THR A 61 -11.52 -21.97 -10.32
C THR A 61 -10.88 -22.57 -11.56
N ASN A 62 -11.67 -23.13 -12.50
CA ASN A 62 -11.15 -23.79 -13.68
C ASN A 62 -10.77 -22.78 -14.76
N LEU A 63 -9.47 -22.54 -14.94
CA LEU A 63 -8.91 -21.60 -15.91
C LEU A 63 -9.20 -21.97 -17.36
N ASN A 64 -9.26 -23.27 -17.70
CA ASN A 64 -9.60 -23.70 -19.07
C ASN A 64 -11.05 -23.33 -19.41
N LYS A 65 -11.98 -23.54 -18.46
CA LYS A 65 -13.38 -23.12 -18.65
C LYS A 65 -13.51 -21.60 -18.72
N LEU A 66 -12.74 -20.86 -17.91
CA LEU A 66 -12.70 -19.40 -17.99
C LEU A 66 -12.23 -18.94 -19.38
N ALA A 67 -11.14 -19.52 -19.88
CA ALA A 67 -10.60 -19.19 -21.20
C ALA A 67 -11.61 -19.52 -22.33
N GLN A 68 -12.25 -20.70 -22.28
CA GLN A 68 -13.32 -21.08 -23.23
C GLN A 68 -14.52 -20.13 -23.18
N ASP A 69 -14.94 -19.70 -21.97
CA ASP A 69 -16.03 -18.74 -21.82
C ASP A 69 -15.65 -17.36 -22.41
N VAL A 70 -14.42 -16.89 -22.19
CA VAL A 70 -13.91 -15.64 -22.78
C VAL A 70 -13.90 -15.68 -24.32
N ILE A 71 -13.51 -16.81 -24.90
CA ILE A 71 -13.51 -17.01 -26.36
C ILE A 71 -14.93 -17.06 -26.93
N ALA A 72 -15.82 -17.84 -26.28
CA ALA A 72 -17.18 -18.05 -26.77
C ALA A 72 -18.09 -16.82 -26.64
N ASN A 73 -17.91 -16.07 -25.53
CA ASN A 73 -18.74 -14.93 -25.22
C ASN A 73 -17.91 -13.64 -25.32
N GLN A 74 -17.46 -13.31 -26.53
CA GLN A 74 -16.62 -12.13 -26.77
C GLN A 74 -17.07 -10.95 -25.90
N THR A 75 -16.21 -10.55 -24.96
CA THR A 75 -16.49 -9.45 -24.03
C THR A 75 -16.80 -8.18 -24.83
N GLU A 76 -17.68 -7.33 -24.29
CA GLU A 76 -17.91 -6.00 -24.84
C GLU A 76 -16.58 -5.27 -25.05
N ARG A 77 -16.54 -4.38 -26.03
CA ARG A 77 -15.33 -3.62 -26.39
C ARG A 77 -14.70 -3.04 -25.14
N ILE A 78 -13.42 -3.33 -24.95
CA ILE A 78 -12.63 -2.71 -23.87
C ILE A 78 -12.62 -1.21 -24.13
N PRO A 79 -12.89 -0.35 -23.13
CA PRO A 79 -12.91 1.10 -23.32
C PRO A 79 -11.51 1.70 -23.59
N PHE A 80 -10.48 0.85 -23.65
CA PHE A 80 -9.09 1.22 -23.82
C PHE A 80 -8.52 0.63 -25.12
N LYS A 81 -7.69 1.40 -25.81
CA LYS A 81 -6.98 0.97 -27.01
C LYS A 81 -5.47 1.05 -26.75
N PRO A 82 -4.85 0.02 -26.14
CA PRO A 82 -3.42 -0.01 -25.91
C PRO A 82 -2.65 -0.17 -27.24
N LYS A 83 -1.38 0.22 -27.28
CA LYS A 83 -0.53 -0.02 -28.45
C LYS A 83 -0.27 -1.50 -28.69
N ASN A 84 -0.14 -2.25 -27.60
CA ASN A 84 0.06 -3.69 -27.59
C ASN A 84 -0.33 -4.25 -26.22
N PHE A 85 -0.48 -5.58 -26.13
CA PHE A 85 -0.83 -6.24 -24.87
C PHE A 85 -0.06 -7.54 -24.65
N ARG A 86 -0.09 -8.02 -23.42
CA ARG A 86 0.32 -9.38 -23.03
C ARG A 86 -0.75 -10.04 -22.16
N VAL A 87 -0.68 -11.37 -22.05
CA VAL A 87 -1.62 -12.18 -21.26
C VAL A 87 -0.87 -12.87 -20.13
N PHE A 88 -1.41 -12.78 -18.94
CA PHE A 88 -0.99 -13.55 -17.78
C PHE A 88 -2.08 -14.51 -17.37
N VAL A 89 -1.66 -15.69 -16.91
CA VAL A 89 -2.54 -16.70 -16.32
C VAL A 89 -2.02 -17.00 -14.94
N SER A 90 -2.88 -16.88 -13.93
CA SER A 90 -2.50 -17.09 -12.54
C SER A 90 -3.53 -17.93 -11.81
N GLN A 91 -3.05 -18.85 -10.99
CA GLN A 91 -3.85 -19.66 -10.09
C GLN A 91 -3.22 -19.59 -8.69
N GLU A 92 -4.02 -19.19 -7.70
CA GLU A 92 -3.58 -19.09 -6.29
C GLU A 92 -2.27 -18.27 -6.11
N ASN A 93 -2.18 -17.14 -6.82
CA ASN A 93 -1.04 -16.23 -6.87
C ASN A 93 0.23 -16.75 -7.58
N GLU A 94 0.20 -17.94 -8.17
CA GLU A 94 1.29 -18.47 -9.00
C GLU A 94 0.98 -18.29 -10.49
N LEU A 95 2.01 -17.98 -11.27
CA LEU A 95 1.87 -17.93 -12.73
C LEU A 95 1.83 -19.36 -13.27
N VAL A 96 0.81 -19.67 -14.06
CA VAL A 96 0.62 -20.97 -14.68
C VAL A 96 0.44 -20.83 -16.21
N SER A 97 0.45 -21.94 -16.92
CA SER A 97 0.24 -21.97 -18.37
C SER A 97 -1.08 -22.63 -18.73
N LEU A 98 -1.77 -22.13 -19.76
CA LEU A 98 -2.84 -22.83 -20.44
C LEU A 98 -2.27 -23.79 -21.51
N PRO A 99 -3.04 -24.80 -21.97
CA PRO A 99 -2.73 -25.54 -23.18
C PRO A 99 -2.45 -24.60 -24.35
N GLY A 100 -1.43 -24.90 -25.18
CA GLY A 100 -0.93 -23.98 -26.19
C GLY A 100 -1.99 -23.54 -27.23
N SER A 101 -2.87 -24.44 -27.67
CA SER A 101 -3.99 -24.12 -28.56
C SER A 101 -4.97 -23.15 -27.89
N LEU A 102 -5.34 -23.42 -26.63
CA LEU A 102 -6.27 -22.56 -25.89
C LEU A 102 -5.68 -21.18 -25.64
N MET A 103 -4.38 -21.08 -25.32
CA MET A 103 -3.69 -19.81 -25.16
C MET A 103 -3.64 -19.01 -26.48
N HIS A 104 -3.44 -19.70 -27.61
CA HIS A 104 -3.49 -19.08 -28.94
C HIS A 104 -4.87 -18.43 -29.19
N ASP A 105 -5.96 -19.18 -28.99
CA ASP A 105 -7.32 -18.70 -29.19
C ASP A 105 -7.68 -17.52 -28.28
N VAL A 106 -7.20 -17.54 -27.00
CA VAL A 106 -7.33 -16.40 -26.07
C VAL A 106 -6.60 -15.16 -26.60
N VAL A 107 -5.37 -15.32 -27.09
CA VAL A 107 -4.60 -14.20 -27.66
C VAL A 107 -5.27 -13.63 -28.88
N GLU A 108 -5.80 -14.48 -29.79
CA GLU A 108 -6.55 -14.02 -30.94
C GLU A 108 -7.82 -13.25 -30.53
N THR A 109 -8.56 -13.77 -29.55
CA THR A 109 -9.75 -13.11 -29.02
C THR A 109 -9.40 -11.71 -28.48
N PHE A 110 -8.35 -11.59 -27.68
CA PHE A 110 -7.93 -10.28 -27.16
C PHE A 110 -7.38 -9.34 -28.24
N THR A 111 -6.74 -9.88 -29.28
CA THR A 111 -6.32 -9.09 -30.45
C THR A 111 -7.52 -8.45 -31.15
N GLN A 112 -8.60 -9.23 -31.33
CA GLN A 112 -9.84 -8.73 -31.92
C GLN A 112 -10.55 -7.69 -31.06
N ILE A 113 -10.68 -7.95 -29.76
CA ILE A 113 -11.38 -7.07 -28.79
C ILE A 113 -10.61 -5.75 -28.61
N SER A 114 -9.29 -5.81 -28.42
CA SER A 114 -8.46 -4.63 -28.19
C SER A 114 -8.06 -3.89 -29.46
N ARG A 115 -8.12 -4.57 -30.61
CA ARG A 115 -7.56 -4.12 -31.89
C ARG A 115 -6.08 -3.76 -31.80
N SER A 116 -5.34 -4.53 -31.03
CA SER A 116 -3.94 -4.31 -30.71
C SER A 116 -3.14 -5.60 -30.82
N PRO A 117 -1.88 -5.58 -31.25
CA PRO A 117 -1.07 -6.77 -31.39
C PRO A 117 -0.62 -7.32 -30.03
N PHE A 118 -0.48 -8.63 -29.95
CA PHE A 118 0.13 -9.31 -28.82
C PHE A 118 1.64 -9.06 -28.78
N SER A 119 2.18 -8.75 -27.59
CA SER A 119 3.61 -8.54 -27.35
C SER A 119 4.01 -9.10 -25.97
N PRO A 120 4.64 -10.27 -25.90
CA PRO A 120 4.89 -10.95 -24.62
C PRO A 120 5.93 -10.25 -23.75
N ARG A 121 6.85 -9.48 -24.31
CA ARG A 121 7.99 -8.89 -23.57
C ARG A 121 7.83 -7.41 -23.23
N GLN A 122 7.22 -6.62 -24.09
CA GLN A 122 7.09 -5.17 -23.93
C GLN A 122 5.66 -4.76 -24.22
N ALA A 123 4.77 -5.00 -23.28
CA ALA A 123 3.37 -4.67 -23.39
C ALA A 123 2.99 -3.41 -22.62
N GLU A 124 2.17 -2.56 -23.24
CA GLU A 124 1.56 -1.41 -22.59
C GLU A 124 0.40 -1.85 -21.69
N ALA A 125 -0.33 -2.88 -22.08
CA ALA A 125 -1.49 -3.41 -21.38
C ALA A 125 -1.33 -4.87 -20.97
N GLU A 126 -2.07 -5.27 -19.96
CA GLU A 126 -2.09 -6.64 -19.44
C GLU A 126 -3.51 -7.14 -19.30
N PHE A 127 -3.77 -8.32 -19.91
CA PHE A 127 -4.91 -9.15 -19.60
C PHE A 127 -4.51 -10.26 -18.65
N TRP A 128 -5.38 -10.55 -17.69
CA TRP A 128 -5.15 -11.58 -16.70
C TRP A 128 -6.31 -12.57 -16.68
N LEU A 129 -6.00 -13.85 -16.80
CA LEU A 129 -6.89 -14.94 -16.42
C LEU A 129 -6.47 -15.40 -15.03
N LEU A 130 -7.29 -15.13 -14.04
CA LEU A 130 -6.98 -15.32 -12.63
C LEU A 130 -7.98 -16.27 -11.97
N ALA A 131 -7.51 -17.34 -11.33
CA ALA A 131 -8.31 -18.18 -10.46
C ALA A 131 -7.87 -18.05 -9.01
N ARG A 132 -8.84 -17.90 -8.12
CA ARG A 132 -8.63 -17.70 -6.69
C ARG A 132 -9.13 -18.88 -5.87
N SER A 133 -8.45 -19.17 -4.74
CA SER A 133 -8.85 -20.23 -3.78
C SER A 133 -10.27 -20.06 -3.25
N GLU A 134 -10.81 -18.83 -3.26
CA GLU A 134 -12.17 -18.52 -2.82
C GLU A 134 -13.28 -18.97 -3.81
N GLY A 135 -12.94 -19.80 -4.77
CA GLY A 135 -13.92 -20.43 -5.68
C GLY A 135 -14.36 -19.57 -6.86
N VAL A 136 -13.58 -18.58 -7.23
CA VAL A 136 -13.92 -17.63 -8.29
C VAL A 136 -12.77 -17.47 -9.28
N SER A 137 -13.11 -17.22 -10.55
CA SER A 137 -12.12 -16.86 -11.57
C SER A 137 -12.55 -15.63 -12.36
N TYR A 138 -11.56 -14.92 -12.87
CA TYR A 138 -11.72 -13.64 -13.53
C TYR A 138 -10.93 -13.54 -14.82
N CYS A 139 -11.52 -12.89 -15.81
CA CYS A 139 -10.78 -12.24 -16.89
C CYS A 139 -10.71 -10.74 -16.58
N LEU A 140 -9.50 -10.20 -16.47
CA LEU A 140 -9.21 -8.87 -15.99
C LEU A 140 -8.40 -8.07 -17.00
N TYR A 141 -8.65 -6.76 -17.06
CA TYR A 141 -7.80 -5.80 -17.75
C TYR A 141 -7.15 -4.85 -16.73
N ARG A 142 -5.82 -4.77 -16.71
CA ARG A 142 -5.07 -3.97 -15.75
C ARG A 142 -5.15 -2.48 -16.06
N LEU A 143 -5.52 -1.69 -15.05
CA LEU A 143 -5.58 -0.22 -15.13
C LEU A 143 -4.30 0.45 -14.61
N THR A 144 -3.69 -0.13 -13.58
CA THR A 144 -2.48 0.44 -12.97
C THR A 144 -1.24 0.07 -13.78
N SER A 145 -0.30 1.00 -13.88
CA SER A 145 1.03 0.70 -14.45
C SER A 145 1.78 -0.34 -13.61
N VAL A 146 2.69 -1.07 -14.24
CA VAL A 146 3.61 -1.97 -13.52
C VAL A 146 4.47 -1.14 -12.56
N LYS A 147 4.37 -1.44 -11.27
CA LYS A 147 5.13 -0.72 -10.24
C LYS A 147 6.60 -1.12 -10.29
N LYS A 148 7.49 -0.15 -10.13
CA LYS A 148 8.93 -0.40 -9.99
C LYS A 148 9.19 -1.08 -8.65
N HIS A 149 10.20 -1.95 -8.62
CA HIS A 149 10.69 -2.50 -7.36
C HIS A 149 11.19 -1.38 -6.45
N CYS A 150 10.84 -1.46 -5.18
CA CYS A 150 11.42 -0.59 -4.15
C CYS A 150 12.88 -0.96 -3.91
N ALA A 151 13.70 0.02 -3.57
CA ALA A 151 15.06 -0.24 -3.13
C ALA A 151 15.06 -1.04 -1.81
N LYS A 152 16.17 -1.71 -1.51
CA LYS A 152 16.33 -2.41 -0.23
C LYS A 152 16.13 -1.44 0.93
N GLY A 153 15.27 -1.78 1.89
CA GLY A 153 14.93 -0.93 3.03
C GLY A 153 13.93 0.20 2.75
N GLU A 154 13.41 0.29 1.52
CA GLU A 154 12.34 1.24 1.18
C GLU A 154 10.98 0.58 1.33
N LEU A 155 10.07 1.20 2.09
CA LEU A 155 8.69 0.75 2.18
C LEU A 155 7.95 0.96 0.85
N ARG A 156 7.14 -0.03 0.48
CA ARG A 156 6.23 0.10 -0.67
C ARG A 156 5.27 1.27 -0.45
N PRO A 157 4.97 2.07 -1.49
CA PRO A 157 4.11 3.24 -1.36
C PRO A 157 2.74 2.93 -0.75
N GLU A 158 2.16 1.77 -1.09
CA GLU A 158 0.89 1.31 -0.55
C GLU A 158 0.97 1.05 0.95
N LEU A 159 2.05 0.40 1.42
CA LEU A 159 2.27 0.15 2.83
C LEU A 159 2.44 1.46 3.60
N ALA A 160 3.28 2.36 3.11
CA ALA A 160 3.47 3.66 3.72
C ALA A 160 2.15 4.46 3.80
N THR A 161 1.30 4.35 2.77
CA THR A 161 -0.04 4.96 2.77
C THR A 161 -0.94 4.34 3.83
N LEU A 162 -0.99 3.00 3.92
CA LEU A 162 -1.80 2.30 4.92
C LEU A 162 -1.34 2.62 6.35
N LEU A 163 -0.03 2.73 6.60
CA LEU A 163 0.49 3.17 7.90
C LEU A 163 -0.02 4.58 8.25
N CYS A 164 0.03 5.51 7.31
CA CYS A 164 -0.52 6.85 7.52
C CYS A 164 -2.03 6.82 7.77
N GLU A 165 -2.79 6.03 7.04
CA GLU A 165 -4.25 5.88 7.22
C GLU A 165 -4.61 5.22 8.55
N CYS A 166 -3.79 4.31 9.10
CA CYS A 166 -3.95 3.77 10.45
C CYS A 166 -3.91 4.85 11.53
N SER A 167 -3.25 5.97 11.28
CA SER A 167 -3.20 7.08 12.23
C SER A 167 -4.50 7.91 12.26
N ASP A 168 -5.49 7.62 11.41
CA ASP A 168 -6.71 8.44 11.27
C ASP A 168 -6.36 9.92 11.04
N PRO A 169 -5.68 10.25 9.91
CA PRO A 169 -5.05 11.54 9.69
C PRO A 169 -6.05 12.70 9.71
N LYS A 170 -5.66 13.81 10.34
CA LYS A 170 -6.47 15.02 10.48
C LYS A 170 -5.83 16.19 9.74
N ASP A 171 -6.65 17.19 9.36
CA ASP A 171 -6.23 18.36 8.59
C ASP A 171 -5.23 19.28 9.34
N ASP A 172 -5.21 19.21 10.66
CA ASP A 172 -4.37 20.02 11.54
C ASP A 172 -3.17 19.25 12.12
N ASP A 173 -2.88 18.05 11.59
CA ASP A 173 -1.83 17.21 12.13
C ASP A 173 -0.44 17.85 12.04
N ILE A 174 0.31 17.68 13.12
CA ILE A 174 1.76 17.76 13.16
C ILE A 174 2.27 16.32 13.35
N MET A 175 2.75 15.71 12.26
CA MET A 175 3.18 14.31 12.25
C MET A 175 4.70 14.21 12.31
N LEU A 176 5.22 13.25 13.07
CA LEU A 176 6.63 12.85 13.09
C LEU A 176 6.80 11.43 12.54
N ASP A 177 7.80 11.26 11.68
CA ASP A 177 8.45 9.97 11.42
C ASP A 177 9.89 10.06 11.93
N PRO A 178 10.20 9.44 13.09
CA PRO A 178 11.52 9.54 13.71
C PRO A 178 12.59 8.65 13.09
N PHE A 179 12.20 7.69 12.22
CA PHE A 179 13.09 6.75 11.53
C PHE A 179 12.77 6.76 10.02
N ALA A 180 12.89 7.93 9.41
CA ALA A 180 12.30 8.22 8.10
C ALA A 180 12.92 7.42 6.93
N GLY A 181 14.15 6.92 7.04
CA GLY A 181 14.82 6.14 6.02
C GLY A 181 14.83 6.85 4.66
N SER A 182 14.15 6.28 3.66
CA SER A 182 13.99 6.89 2.33
C SER A 182 12.92 7.99 2.26
N GLY A 183 12.17 8.21 3.35
CA GLY A 183 11.06 9.16 3.43
C GLY A 183 9.71 8.61 2.96
N SER A 184 9.56 7.28 2.84
CA SER A 184 8.33 6.67 2.30
C SER A 184 7.08 7.11 3.07
N ILE A 185 7.08 7.06 4.40
CA ILE A 185 5.96 7.46 5.25
C ILE A 185 5.68 8.98 5.18
N PRO A 186 6.66 9.89 5.37
CA PRO A 186 6.45 11.32 5.23
C PRO A 186 5.87 11.72 3.86
N PHE A 187 6.36 11.13 2.77
CA PHE A 187 5.83 11.40 1.44
C PHE A 187 4.44 10.79 1.22
N ALA A 188 4.14 9.63 1.80
CA ALA A 188 2.79 9.07 1.76
C ALA A 188 1.79 10.00 2.48
N ARG A 189 2.10 10.46 3.71
CA ARG A 189 1.26 11.40 4.46
C ARG A 189 0.99 12.68 3.66
N SER A 190 2.00 13.22 3.00
CA SER A 190 1.88 14.45 2.20
C SER A 190 0.94 14.34 1.00
N ARG A 191 0.61 13.13 0.55
CA ARG A 191 -0.28 12.86 -0.59
C ARG A 191 -1.69 12.49 -0.19
N LEU A 192 -1.97 12.29 1.10
CA LEU A 192 -3.31 12.00 1.57
C LEU A 192 -4.24 13.20 1.36
N LYS A 193 -5.55 12.93 1.28
CA LYS A 193 -6.58 13.96 1.13
C LYS A 193 -6.62 14.92 2.34
N ALA A 194 -6.42 14.36 3.55
CA ALA A 194 -6.34 15.17 4.76
C ALA A 194 -5.12 16.08 4.72
N SER A 195 -5.32 17.37 4.94
CA SER A 195 -4.27 18.39 5.04
C SER A 195 -3.37 18.15 6.27
N PHE A 196 -2.44 19.04 6.56
CA PHE A 196 -1.55 18.97 7.74
C PHE A 196 -0.93 20.33 8.03
N HIS A 197 -0.57 20.58 9.30
CA HIS A 197 0.22 21.74 9.72
C HIS A 197 1.71 21.47 9.57
N GLY A 198 2.18 20.24 9.81
CA GLY A 198 3.58 19.90 9.65
C GLY A 198 3.84 18.40 9.51
N ILE A 199 4.82 18.07 8.68
CA ILE A 199 5.40 16.72 8.59
C ILE A 199 6.88 16.85 8.95
N PHE A 200 7.29 16.10 9.97
CA PHE A 200 8.66 16.04 10.44
C PHE A 200 9.23 14.66 10.11
N ALA A 201 10.36 14.64 9.41
CA ALA A 201 11.14 13.45 9.12
C ALA A 201 12.48 13.56 9.84
N SER A 202 12.80 12.59 10.70
CA SER A 202 14.06 12.47 11.40
C SER A 202 14.83 11.27 10.86
N GLU A 203 16.10 11.44 10.52
CA GLU A 203 16.94 10.39 9.95
C GLU A 203 18.38 10.58 10.42
N ILE A 204 18.99 9.51 10.93
CA ILE A 204 20.38 9.57 11.43
C ILE A 204 21.39 9.59 10.28
N ASN A 205 21.09 8.90 9.17
CA ASN A 205 21.95 8.84 8.00
C ASN A 205 21.88 10.15 7.21
N ALA A 206 22.99 10.85 7.09
CA ALA A 206 23.08 12.14 6.42
C ALA A 206 22.69 12.09 4.92
N GLU A 207 23.07 11.02 4.22
CA GLU A 207 22.79 10.87 2.79
C GLU A 207 21.29 10.67 2.53
N LEU A 208 20.62 9.86 3.37
CA LEU A 208 19.18 9.65 3.33
C LEU A 208 18.44 10.93 3.69
N ALA A 209 18.84 11.63 4.74
CA ALA A 209 18.26 12.92 5.13
C ALA A 209 18.35 13.95 3.98
N GLU A 210 19.49 14.07 3.32
CA GLU A 210 19.66 14.95 2.15
C GLU A 210 18.85 14.48 0.93
N ALA A 211 18.69 13.16 0.74
CA ALA A 211 17.82 12.62 -0.30
C ALA A 211 16.35 12.98 -0.06
N ILE A 212 15.87 12.89 1.18
CA ILE A 212 14.50 13.33 1.55
C ILE A 212 14.35 14.83 1.28
N LYS A 213 15.29 15.68 1.72
CA LYS A 213 15.26 17.13 1.47
C LYS A 213 15.19 17.45 -0.03
N ARG A 214 15.98 16.75 -0.86
CA ARG A 214 15.96 16.93 -2.33
C ARG A 214 14.63 16.54 -2.94
N LYS A 215 14.03 15.43 -2.49
CA LYS A 215 12.69 14.98 -2.93
C LYS A 215 11.62 15.98 -2.52
N ALA A 216 11.65 16.47 -1.28
CA ALA A 216 10.68 17.42 -0.73
C ALA A 216 10.68 18.76 -1.51
N ARG A 217 11.86 19.26 -1.92
CA ARG A 217 11.98 20.50 -2.74
C ARG A 217 11.32 20.38 -4.13
N LYS A 218 11.15 19.16 -4.65
CA LYS A 218 10.54 18.91 -5.97
C LYS A 218 9.02 18.83 -5.94
N ILE A 219 8.42 18.87 -4.77
CA ILE A 219 6.96 18.81 -4.63
C ILE A 219 6.39 20.18 -5.05
N PRO A 220 5.47 20.23 -6.06
CA PRO A 220 5.07 21.49 -6.72
C PRO A 220 4.14 22.38 -5.89
N ASN A 221 4.17 22.37 -4.59
CA ASN A 221 3.21 23.13 -3.79
C ASN A 221 3.91 23.95 -2.70
N GLY A 222 3.94 25.28 -2.85
CA GLY A 222 4.61 26.18 -1.93
C GLY A 222 4.16 26.10 -0.46
N LYS A 223 2.92 25.63 -0.19
CA LYS A 223 2.44 25.32 1.17
C LYS A 223 3.14 24.10 1.74
N MET A 224 3.35 23.03 0.94
CA MET A 224 3.98 21.80 1.36
C MET A 224 5.47 21.95 1.69
N GLN A 225 6.19 22.80 0.95
CA GLN A 225 7.61 23.08 1.23
C GLN A 225 7.82 23.78 2.57
N ARG A 226 6.85 24.59 3.02
CA ARG A 226 6.93 25.31 4.31
C ARG A 226 6.56 24.46 5.52
N SER A 227 5.93 23.31 5.30
CA SER A 227 5.40 22.44 6.35
C SER A 227 6.04 21.05 6.37
N PHE A 228 7.10 20.82 5.56
CA PHE A 228 7.84 19.57 5.51
C PHE A 228 9.26 19.79 6.01
N PHE A 229 9.56 19.25 7.19
CA PHE A 229 10.80 19.48 7.91
C PHE A 229 11.63 18.20 7.97
N VAL A 230 12.89 18.25 7.57
CA VAL A 230 13.81 17.12 7.63
C VAL A 230 14.98 17.46 8.54
N ARG A 231 15.18 16.64 9.58
CA ARG A 231 16.30 16.76 10.50
C ARG A 231 17.22 15.54 10.40
N GLN A 232 18.50 15.78 10.18
CA GLN A 232 19.52 14.76 10.33
C GLN A 232 19.91 14.73 11.81
N GLN A 233 19.48 13.68 12.52
CA GLN A 233 19.75 13.54 13.96
C GLN A 233 19.52 12.09 14.42
N ASP A 234 20.17 11.70 15.50
CA ASP A 234 19.76 10.54 16.29
C ASP A 234 18.44 10.88 17.02
N PHE A 235 17.43 10.04 16.83
CA PHE A 235 16.12 10.27 17.44
C PHE A 235 16.19 10.29 18.96
N LEU A 236 17.00 9.43 19.59
CA LEU A 236 17.12 9.39 21.05
C LEU A 236 17.84 10.62 21.65
N ALA A 237 18.57 11.37 20.81
CA ALA A 237 19.19 12.65 21.18
C ALA A 237 18.43 13.88 20.64
N ASN A 238 17.14 13.73 20.29
CA ASN A 238 16.35 14.83 19.71
C ASN A 238 16.08 15.96 20.72
N THR A 239 15.77 17.14 20.18
CA THR A 239 15.46 18.36 20.95
C THR A 239 14.02 18.83 20.76
N PHE A 240 13.12 17.96 20.34
CA PHE A 240 11.70 18.30 20.20
C PHE A 240 11.06 18.55 21.57
N GLN A 241 10.14 19.52 21.60
CA GLN A 241 9.39 19.83 22.81
C GLN A 241 8.44 18.69 23.18
N PRO A 242 8.18 18.46 24.49
CA PRO A 242 7.12 17.55 24.92
C PRO A 242 5.76 17.95 24.33
N ASP A 243 4.86 16.98 24.16
CA ASP A 243 3.48 17.17 23.71
C ASP A 243 3.34 18.03 22.44
N TYR A 244 4.29 17.87 21.51
CA TYR A 244 4.33 18.67 20.28
C TYR A 244 3.60 18.01 19.10
N PHE A 245 3.72 16.69 18.95
CA PHE A 245 3.18 15.97 17.81
C PHE A 245 1.76 15.43 18.07
N SER A 246 0.88 15.56 17.10
CA SER A 246 -0.46 14.95 17.13
C SER A 246 -0.45 13.50 16.64
N ALA A 247 0.54 13.13 15.84
CA ALA A 247 0.73 11.77 15.35
C ALA A 247 2.22 11.42 15.21
N ILE A 248 2.57 10.18 15.52
CA ILE A 248 3.84 9.54 15.17
C ILE A 248 3.49 8.34 14.31
N VAL A 249 4.06 8.25 13.09
CA VAL A 249 3.89 7.12 12.18
C VAL A 249 5.26 6.70 11.71
N THR A 250 5.65 5.45 11.97
CA THR A 250 7.05 5.07 11.83
C THR A 250 7.28 3.58 11.61
N ASP A 251 8.44 3.27 11.04
CA ASP A 251 9.01 1.94 10.84
C ASP A 251 10.43 1.93 11.45
N PRO A 252 10.58 1.72 12.79
CA PRO A 252 11.87 1.72 13.45
C PRO A 252 12.71 0.49 13.05
N PRO A 253 14.04 0.51 13.30
CA PRO A 253 14.90 -0.65 13.04
C PRO A 253 14.40 -1.92 13.76
N TRP A 254 14.32 -3.05 13.04
CA TRP A 254 13.81 -4.32 13.59
C TRP A 254 14.91 -5.21 14.21
N GLY A 255 16.17 -4.83 14.07
CA GLY A 255 17.29 -5.66 14.55
C GLY A 255 17.64 -6.86 13.67
N ILE A 256 17.05 -6.96 12.47
CA ILE A 256 17.24 -8.10 11.55
C ILE A 256 18.58 -8.00 10.80
N TYR A 257 18.94 -6.81 10.37
CA TYR A 257 20.16 -6.57 9.59
C TYR A 257 21.33 -6.08 10.44
N GLU A 258 21.02 -5.29 11.45
CA GLU A 258 21.98 -4.75 12.42
C GLU A 258 21.44 -4.97 13.83
N PRO A 259 22.25 -5.48 14.77
CA PRO A 259 21.81 -5.63 16.15
C PRO A 259 21.42 -4.26 16.74
N ILE A 260 20.30 -4.22 17.44
CA ILE A 260 19.87 -3.03 18.18
C ILE A 260 20.17 -3.22 19.69
N PRO A 261 20.49 -2.16 20.43
CA PRO A 261 20.67 -2.22 21.89
C PRO A 261 19.42 -2.78 22.59
N HIS A 262 19.61 -3.50 23.68
CA HIS A 262 18.51 -4.10 24.44
C HIS A 262 17.51 -3.06 24.96
N ASP A 263 17.98 -1.88 25.32
CA ASP A 263 17.18 -0.76 25.82
C ASP A 263 16.63 0.17 24.72
N PHE A 264 16.86 -0.16 23.44
CA PHE A 264 16.43 0.67 22.30
C PHE A 264 14.92 0.90 22.30
N TYR A 265 14.12 -0.17 22.24
CA TYR A 265 12.67 -0.02 22.21
C TYR A 265 12.08 0.60 23.47
N PRO A 266 12.48 0.22 24.70
CA PRO A 266 12.05 0.94 25.91
C PRO A 266 12.32 2.44 25.84
N SER A 267 13.51 2.84 25.37
CA SER A 267 13.89 4.25 25.23
C SER A 267 13.06 4.98 24.16
N VAL A 268 12.87 4.36 23.01
CA VAL A 268 12.06 4.91 21.92
C VAL A 268 10.59 5.09 22.33
N LEU A 269 9.99 4.10 22.98
CA LEU A 269 8.60 4.17 23.44
C LEU A 269 8.38 5.22 24.51
N LYS A 270 9.34 5.40 25.43
CA LYS A 270 9.34 6.48 26.41
C LYS A 270 9.37 7.85 25.72
N GLU A 271 10.20 7.97 24.69
CA GLU A 271 10.34 9.20 23.92
C GLU A 271 9.08 9.50 23.10
N PHE A 272 8.43 8.49 22.51
CA PHE A 272 7.12 8.65 21.88
C PHE A 272 6.06 9.17 22.87
N ALA A 273 6.06 8.63 24.10
CA ALA A 273 5.15 9.10 25.14
C ALA A 273 5.41 10.56 25.53
N ARG A 274 6.67 11.01 25.56
CA ARG A 274 7.04 12.40 25.83
C ARG A 274 6.58 13.35 24.72
N LEU A 275 6.77 12.94 23.47
CA LEU A 275 6.59 13.81 22.30
C LEU A 275 5.14 13.94 21.83
N LEU A 276 4.32 12.91 22.04
CA LEU A 276 2.93 12.94 21.63
C LEU A 276 2.08 13.79 22.55
N LYS A 277 1.21 14.61 21.98
CA LYS A 277 0.14 15.32 22.69
C LYS A 277 -0.80 14.34 23.41
N PRO A 278 -1.53 14.77 24.46
CA PRO A 278 -2.71 14.05 24.92
C PRO A 278 -3.65 13.73 23.75
N ASN A 279 -4.20 12.51 23.72
CA ASN A 279 -4.96 11.96 22.59
C ASN A 279 -4.17 11.79 21.27
N GLY A 280 -2.87 11.99 21.29
CA GLY A 280 -1.98 11.76 20.14
C GLY A 280 -1.97 10.30 19.69
N ARG A 281 -1.65 10.07 18.45
CA ARG A 281 -1.75 8.75 17.78
C ARG A 281 -0.36 8.24 17.44
N LEU A 282 -0.09 6.99 17.79
CA LEU A 282 1.12 6.28 17.43
C LEU A 282 0.78 5.14 16.50
N VAL A 283 1.40 5.08 15.33
CA VAL A 283 1.37 3.92 14.43
C VAL A 283 2.79 3.45 14.21
N MET A 284 3.03 2.18 14.46
CA MET A 284 4.35 1.58 14.34
C MET A 284 4.27 0.24 13.61
N LEU A 285 5.07 0.10 12.55
CA LEU A 285 5.35 -1.15 11.90
C LEU A 285 6.57 -1.79 12.55
N THR A 286 6.49 -3.05 12.96
CA THR A 286 7.63 -3.75 13.56
C THR A 286 7.51 -5.27 13.41
N ALA A 287 8.66 -5.94 13.31
CA ALA A 287 8.76 -7.38 13.45
C ALA A 287 9.13 -7.81 14.90
N TYR A 288 9.26 -6.87 15.82
CA TYR A 288 9.60 -7.18 17.22
C TYR A 288 8.35 -7.72 17.96
N PRO A 289 8.37 -8.98 18.43
CA PRO A 289 7.14 -9.66 18.88
C PRO A 289 6.57 -9.09 20.19
N ASP A 290 7.42 -8.61 21.10
CA ASP A 290 7.04 -8.23 22.45
C ASP A 290 6.77 -6.73 22.65
N ILE A 291 6.64 -5.98 21.57
CA ILE A 291 6.53 -4.51 21.64
C ILE A 291 5.32 -4.05 22.46
N SER A 292 4.20 -4.76 22.37
CA SER A 292 2.98 -4.42 23.11
C SER A 292 3.16 -4.51 24.63
N ASN A 293 4.01 -5.44 25.10
CA ASN A 293 4.32 -5.61 26.51
C ASN A 293 5.21 -4.48 27.08
N MET A 294 5.91 -3.75 26.20
CA MET A 294 6.79 -2.65 26.55
C MET A 294 6.10 -1.28 26.51
N MET A 295 4.86 -1.24 25.99
CA MET A 295 4.15 0.03 25.84
C MET A 295 3.91 0.72 27.18
N PRO A 296 4.23 2.03 27.30
CA PRO A 296 3.90 2.80 28.48
C PRO A 296 2.38 2.75 28.79
N PRO A 297 1.98 2.70 30.10
CA PRO A 297 0.56 2.62 30.49
C PRO A 297 -0.30 3.79 29.98
N SER A 298 0.31 4.88 29.56
CA SER A 298 -0.36 6.02 28.94
C SER A 298 -0.91 5.75 27.54
N PHE A 299 -0.58 4.61 26.93
CA PHE A 299 -1.08 4.24 25.61
C PHE A 299 -2.19 3.19 25.71
N LYS A 300 -3.25 3.42 24.93
CA LYS A 300 -4.35 2.46 24.73
C LYS A 300 -4.28 1.88 23.32
N PRO A 301 -4.37 0.56 23.15
CA PRO A 301 -4.40 -0.04 21.82
C PRO A 301 -5.67 0.36 21.06
N VAL A 302 -5.53 0.56 19.75
CA VAL A 302 -6.63 0.94 18.84
C VAL A 302 -6.84 -0.14 17.78
N SER A 303 -5.79 -0.56 17.11
CA SER A 303 -5.83 -1.61 16.08
C SER A 303 -4.48 -2.30 15.91
N GLU A 304 -4.55 -3.51 15.39
CA GLU A 304 -3.40 -4.36 15.09
C GLU A 304 -3.63 -5.07 13.77
N TYR A 305 -2.62 -5.08 12.88
CA TYR A 305 -2.66 -5.73 11.59
C TYR A 305 -1.41 -6.59 11.40
N HIS A 306 -1.60 -7.90 11.18
CA HIS A 306 -0.52 -8.84 10.90
C HIS A 306 -0.30 -8.92 9.39
N ILE A 307 0.91 -8.64 8.94
CA ILE A 307 1.26 -8.54 7.52
C ILE A 307 2.57 -9.26 7.20
N LEU A 308 2.85 -9.37 5.91
CA LEU A 308 4.16 -9.80 5.41
C LEU A 308 4.85 -8.62 4.70
N VAL A 309 6.06 -8.32 5.14
CA VAL A 309 6.93 -7.31 4.49
C VAL A 309 8.14 -8.03 3.91
N SER A 310 8.21 -8.13 2.59
CA SER A 310 9.29 -8.87 1.90
C SER A 310 9.49 -10.31 2.43
N GLY A 311 8.38 -11.00 2.75
CA GLY A 311 8.39 -12.36 3.30
C GLY A 311 8.61 -12.44 4.83
N GLN A 312 8.95 -11.35 5.49
CA GLN A 312 9.11 -11.25 6.94
C GLN A 312 7.76 -10.95 7.61
N LYS A 313 7.40 -11.73 8.64
CA LYS A 313 6.24 -11.42 9.48
C LYS A 313 6.47 -10.12 10.22
N ALA A 314 5.50 -9.23 10.17
CA ALA A 314 5.50 -7.95 10.85
C ALA A 314 4.09 -7.59 11.32
N THR A 315 4.00 -6.70 12.27
CA THR A 315 2.73 -6.20 12.80
C THR A 315 2.71 -4.68 12.73
N VAL A 316 1.59 -4.14 12.29
CA VAL A 316 1.29 -2.72 12.40
C VAL A 316 0.40 -2.52 13.61
N PHE A 317 0.94 -1.84 14.59
CA PHE A 317 0.20 -1.46 15.79
C PHE A 317 -0.24 0.00 15.71
N SER A 318 -1.43 0.26 16.21
CA SER A 318 -1.95 1.61 16.40
C SER A 318 -2.35 1.80 17.85
N TRP A 319 -1.85 2.88 18.48
CA TRP A 319 -2.17 3.25 19.85
C TRP A 319 -2.57 4.71 19.94
N ARG A 320 -3.30 5.03 21.00
CA ARG A 320 -3.66 6.40 21.36
C ARG A 320 -3.12 6.73 22.76
N LYS A 321 -2.41 7.85 22.90
CA LYS A 321 -2.01 8.37 24.20
C LYS A 321 -3.25 8.82 24.97
N SER A 322 -3.33 8.49 26.26
CA SER A 322 -4.39 8.97 27.15
C SER A 322 -4.42 10.50 27.24
N PRO A 323 -5.56 11.08 27.60
CA PRO A 323 -5.71 12.53 27.82
C PRO A 323 -4.74 13.09 28.84
#